data_35d9f0c8983a8d2c4d83cc8358f944e5
#
_entry.id   35d9f0c8983a8d2c4d83cc8358f944e5
#
_cell.length_a   1.000
_cell.length_b   1.000
_cell.length_c   1.000
_cell.angle_alpha   90.00
_cell.angle_beta   90.00
_cell.angle_gamma   90.00
#
_symmetry.space_group_name_H-M   'P 1'
#
loop_
_entity.id
_entity.type
_entity.pdbx_description
1 polymer ?
#
loop_
_entity_poly.entity_id
_entity_poly.type
_entity_poly.pdbx_seq_one_letter_code
_entity_poly.pdbx_strand_id
1 'polypeptide(L)'
;KMDEKALSEACLEFMGGYEDVTGEMLAEDFELLKEAEDLGSIMCFNNDKEYLSMLRHKYAEWTENGTDDCPKNIKQLLPGVQVILALTENYHVLVMNPPYMKSGNMNSVLSKYVKDNYEEGKADLFSVFMQMGMERLVDGGKMAQINMQSWMFLSSFENLRVIFLHNYIIDNMLHLGPRTFDELSGEVVQNTAFVLTKPHDPYGGITLAEIKALPKSEQEVWKQRFYEDTEKDMDESFLGNPKGIYYRLVDGKNCADKKQLFLA
;
A
#
# COMPACT_ATOMS: atom_id res chain seq x y z
N LYS A 1 -10.65 27.32 -7.83
CA LYS A 1 -10.42 26.08 -8.60
C LYS A 1 -10.00 26.50 -9.99
N MET A 2 -8.89 25.97 -10.49
CA MET A 2 -8.51 26.09 -11.90
C MET A 2 -9.52 25.28 -12.73
N ASP A 3 -9.87 25.74 -13.93
CA ASP A 3 -10.54 24.91 -14.90
C ASP A 3 -9.55 23.89 -15.52
N GLU A 4 -10.04 22.92 -16.24
CA GLU A 4 -9.24 21.81 -16.78
C GLU A 4 -8.12 22.30 -17.72
N LYS A 5 -8.39 23.31 -18.56
CA LYS A 5 -7.42 23.89 -19.47
C LYS A 5 -6.33 24.64 -18.72
N ALA A 6 -6.70 25.46 -17.74
CA ALA A 6 -5.75 26.20 -16.92
C ALA A 6 -4.89 25.26 -16.05
N LEU A 7 -5.44 24.13 -15.60
CA LEU A 7 -4.70 23.10 -14.89
C LEU A 7 -3.67 22.44 -15.79
N SER A 8 -4.05 22.02 -16.98
CA SER A 8 -3.12 21.41 -17.96
C SER A 8 -1.99 22.37 -18.32
N GLU A 9 -2.29 23.63 -18.62
CA GLU A 9 -1.29 24.66 -18.92
C GLU A 9 -0.34 24.89 -17.73
N ALA A 10 -0.85 24.91 -16.50
CA ALA A 10 -0.04 25.07 -15.30
C ALA A 10 0.89 23.84 -15.05
N CYS A 11 0.41 22.62 -15.31
CA CYS A 11 1.21 21.40 -15.19
C CYS A 11 2.34 21.36 -16.21
N LEU A 12 2.08 21.76 -17.46
CA LEU A 12 3.10 21.89 -18.51
C LEU A 12 4.15 22.95 -18.11
N GLU A 13 3.72 24.13 -17.67
CA GLU A 13 4.62 25.17 -17.17
C GLU A 13 5.44 24.70 -15.96
N PHE A 14 4.84 23.98 -15.01
CA PHE A 14 5.51 23.43 -13.84
C PHE A 14 6.66 22.51 -14.22
N MET A 15 6.45 21.63 -15.19
CA MET A 15 7.44 20.67 -15.67
C MET A 15 8.47 21.27 -16.63
N GLY A 16 8.27 22.48 -17.17
CA GLY A 16 9.28 23.26 -17.88
C GLY A 16 9.20 23.23 -19.40
N GLY A 17 8.10 22.77 -20.03
CA GLY A 17 7.98 22.84 -21.48
C GLY A 17 6.69 22.31 -22.09
N TYR A 18 6.38 22.78 -23.29
CA TYR A 18 5.14 22.53 -24.03
C TYR A 18 5.09 21.20 -24.82
N GLU A 19 6.17 20.43 -24.86
CA GLU A 19 6.26 19.16 -25.61
C GLU A 19 6.60 17.97 -24.70
N ASP A 20 6.46 18.13 -23.39
CA ASP A 20 6.90 17.11 -22.43
C ASP A 20 5.73 16.27 -21.94
N VAL A 21 5.76 14.97 -22.26
CA VAL A 21 4.83 13.95 -21.75
C VAL A 21 4.69 14.01 -20.23
N THR A 22 5.73 14.47 -19.52
CA THR A 22 5.71 14.59 -18.04
C THR A 22 4.72 15.63 -17.53
N GLY A 23 4.45 16.70 -18.30
CA GLY A 23 3.42 17.68 -17.99
C GLY A 23 2.01 17.11 -18.13
N GLU A 24 1.78 16.23 -19.10
CA GLU A 24 0.52 15.50 -19.27
C GLU A 24 0.31 14.50 -18.13
N MET A 25 1.35 13.76 -17.74
CA MET A 25 1.31 12.84 -16.59
C MET A 25 0.96 13.57 -15.29
N LEU A 26 1.54 14.76 -15.07
CA LEU A 26 1.19 15.58 -13.91
C LEU A 26 -0.27 16.05 -13.95
N ALA A 27 -0.79 16.39 -15.12
CA ALA A 27 -2.18 16.76 -15.27
C ALA A 27 -3.14 15.58 -14.97
N GLU A 28 -2.80 14.37 -15.41
CA GLU A 28 -3.53 13.14 -15.07
C GLU A 28 -3.53 12.87 -13.57
N ASP A 29 -2.39 13.03 -12.91
CA ASP A 29 -2.26 12.88 -11.45
C ASP A 29 -3.12 13.92 -10.71
N PHE A 30 -3.22 15.15 -11.21
CA PHE A 30 -4.11 16.17 -10.66
C PHE A 30 -5.59 15.88 -10.92
N GLU A 31 -5.95 15.22 -12.03
CA GLU A 31 -7.32 14.74 -12.24
C GLU A 31 -7.69 13.68 -11.20
N LEU A 32 -6.78 12.75 -10.90
CA LEU A 32 -6.98 11.76 -9.83
C LEU A 32 -7.11 12.44 -8.45
N LEU A 33 -6.33 13.49 -8.17
CA LEU A 33 -6.44 14.26 -6.92
C LEU A 33 -7.81 14.90 -6.69
N LYS A 34 -8.64 15.08 -7.72
CA LYS A 34 -10.02 15.57 -7.54
C LYS A 34 -10.88 14.59 -6.75
N GLU A 35 -10.53 13.30 -6.79
CA GLU A 35 -11.20 12.21 -6.06
C GLU A 35 -10.59 11.97 -4.66
N ALA A 36 -9.72 12.84 -4.17
CA ALA A 36 -8.98 12.65 -2.92
C ALA A 36 -9.88 12.53 -1.68
N GLU A 37 -11.08 13.15 -1.70
CA GLU A 37 -12.06 13.06 -0.62
C GLU A 37 -12.58 11.63 -0.44
N ASP A 38 -12.78 10.90 -1.54
CA ASP A 38 -13.24 9.51 -1.54
C ASP A 38 -12.10 8.49 -1.43
N LEU A 39 -10.96 8.75 -2.08
CA LEU A 39 -9.86 7.80 -2.22
C LEU A 39 -8.78 7.95 -1.15
N GLY A 40 -8.51 9.16 -0.68
CA GLY A 40 -7.47 9.42 0.31
C GLY A 40 -6.10 8.87 -0.12
N SER A 41 -5.41 8.22 0.81
CA SER A 41 -4.04 7.72 0.59
C SER A 41 -3.93 6.44 -0.26
N ILE A 42 -5.05 5.86 -0.70
CA ILE A 42 -5.01 4.69 -1.60
C ILE A 42 -4.83 5.07 -3.08
N MET A 43 -4.74 6.35 -3.41
CA MET A 43 -4.50 6.81 -4.78
C MET A 43 -3.17 6.26 -5.31
N CYS A 44 -3.20 5.74 -6.54
CA CYS A 44 -2.04 5.26 -7.30
C CYS A 44 -1.75 6.28 -8.40
N PHE A 45 -0.73 7.09 -8.21
CA PHE A 45 -0.26 8.06 -9.19
C PHE A 45 0.71 7.43 -10.19
N ASN A 46 1.05 8.17 -11.25
CA ASN A 46 2.08 7.75 -12.18
C ASN A 46 3.38 7.43 -11.44
N ASN A 47 3.92 6.23 -11.67
CA ASN A 47 5.12 5.72 -10.99
C ASN A 47 6.33 5.59 -11.92
N ASP A 48 6.28 6.22 -13.09
CA ASP A 48 7.41 6.27 -13.99
C ASP A 48 8.62 6.94 -13.32
N LYS A 49 9.78 6.29 -13.37
CA LYS A 49 10.97 6.73 -12.64
C LYS A 49 11.54 8.05 -13.14
N GLU A 50 11.47 8.28 -14.44
CA GLU A 50 11.98 9.51 -15.06
C GLU A 50 11.06 10.67 -14.72
N TYR A 51 9.75 10.48 -14.87
CA TYR A 51 8.73 11.42 -14.43
C TYR A 51 8.87 11.82 -12.97
N LEU A 52 8.95 10.85 -12.06
CA LEU A 52 9.08 11.13 -10.62
C LEU A 52 10.39 11.81 -10.26
N SER A 53 11.49 11.47 -10.93
CA SER A 53 12.78 12.15 -10.76
C SER A 53 12.69 13.62 -11.17
N MET A 54 12.08 13.88 -12.33
CA MET A 54 11.87 15.23 -12.83
C MET A 54 10.90 16.02 -11.94
N LEU A 55 9.80 15.39 -11.50
CA LEU A 55 8.82 16.01 -10.61
C LEU A 55 9.46 16.45 -9.27
N ARG A 56 10.31 15.61 -8.66
CA ARG A 56 11.06 15.97 -7.45
C ARG A 56 12.00 17.15 -7.69
N HIS A 57 12.74 17.12 -8.81
CA HIS A 57 13.65 18.19 -9.17
C HIS A 57 12.90 19.51 -9.36
N LYS A 58 11.81 19.50 -10.11
CA LYS A 58 10.98 20.70 -10.34
C LYS A 58 10.31 21.20 -9.05
N TYR A 59 9.85 20.31 -8.22
CA TYR A 59 9.30 20.70 -6.91
C TYR A 59 10.34 21.39 -6.03
N ALA A 60 11.57 20.86 -5.97
CA ALA A 60 12.68 21.48 -5.25
C ALA A 60 13.01 22.87 -5.83
N GLU A 61 13.13 22.97 -7.16
CA GLU A 61 13.41 24.21 -7.87
C GLU A 61 12.38 25.31 -7.55
N TRP A 62 11.08 24.98 -7.55
CA TRP A 62 10.00 25.92 -7.22
C TRP A 62 9.88 26.27 -5.72
N THR A 63 10.44 25.46 -4.84
CA THR A 63 10.36 25.67 -3.38
C THR A 63 11.62 26.29 -2.79
N GLU A 64 12.82 26.01 -3.32
CA GLU A 64 14.11 26.51 -2.83
C GLU A 64 14.36 27.99 -3.15
N ASN A 65 13.91 28.48 -4.31
CA ASN A 65 14.08 29.86 -4.74
C ASN A 65 13.18 30.87 -4.03
N GLY A 66 12.41 30.42 -3.06
CA GLY A 66 11.43 31.24 -2.32
C GLY A 66 10.09 31.32 -3.08
N THR A 67 9.00 31.11 -2.34
CA THR A 67 7.66 31.11 -2.94
C THR A 67 7.16 32.48 -3.38
N ASP A 68 7.90 33.57 -3.11
CA ASP A 68 7.45 34.93 -3.42
C ASP A 68 7.53 35.26 -4.90
N ASP A 69 8.52 34.73 -5.62
CA ASP A 69 8.70 34.90 -7.07
C ASP A 69 8.01 33.79 -7.89
N CYS A 70 7.39 32.80 -7.25
CA CYS A 70 6.70 31.71 -7.93
C CYS A 70 5.38 32.17 -8.55
N PRO A 71 5.11 31.90 -9.84
CA PRO A 71 3.83 32.22 -10.47
C PRO A 71 2.65 31.64 -9.69
N LYS A 72 1.54 32.38 -9.66
CA LYS A 72 0.39 32.03 -8.82
C LYS A 72 -0.20 30.65 -9.17
N ASN A 73 -0.25 30.32 -10.47
CA ASN A 73 -0.72 29.02 -10.96
C ASN A 73 0.19 27.88 -10.48
N ILE A 74 1.52 28.05 -10.55
CA ILE A 74 2.50 27.08 -10.04
C ILE A 74 2.37 26.92 -8.51
N LYS A 75 2.27 28.04 -7.79
CA LYS A 75 2.10 28.01 -6.32
C LYS A 75 0.87 27.23 -5.88
N GLN A 76 -0.19 27.23 -6.68
CA GLN A 76 -1.41 26.46 -6.41
C GLN A 76 -1.23 24.94 -6.61
N LEU A 77 -0.26 24.50 -7.42
CA LEU A 77 0.05 23.09 -7.64
C LEU A 77 0.91 22.49 -6.51
N LEU A 78 1.77 23.27 -5.86
CA LEU A 78 2.75 22.76 -4.89
C LEU A 78 2.17 21.83 -3.82
N PRO A 79 1.03 22.12 -3.16
CA PRO A 79 0.47 21.18 -2.18
C PRO A 79 0.04 19.85 -2.80
N GLY A 80 -0.51 19.86 -4.02
CA GLY A 80 -0.89 18.65 -4.75
C GLY A 80 0.34 17.83 -5.14
N VAL A 81 1.37 18.49 -5.68
CA VAL A 81 2.65 17.82 -6.02
C VAL A 81 3.28 17.19 -4.79
N GLN A 82 3.24 17.84 -3.64
CA GLN A 82 3.75 17.27 -2.37
C GLN A 82 2.99 15.98 -1.99
N VAL A 83 1.68 15.95 -2.17
CA VAL A 83 0.87 14.74 -1.93
C VAL A 83 1.23 13.64 -2.93
N ILE A 84 1.35 13.95 -4.22
CA ILE A 84 1.74 12.99 -5.26
C ILE A 84 3.10 12.38 -4.90
N LEU A 85 4.10 13.20 -4.61
CA LEU A 85 5.44 12.73 -4.23
C LEU A 85 5.39 11.86 -2.96
N ALA A 86 4.64 12.26 -1.93
CA ALA A 86 4.51 11.46 -0.72
C ALA A 86 3.83 10.11 -0.96
N LEU A 87 2.84 10.04 -1.85
CA LEU A 87 2.11 8.80 -2.12
C LEU A 87 2.78 7.90 -3.17
N THR A 88 3.80 8.38 -3.88
CA THR A 88 4.65 7.61 -4.79
C THR A 88 5.98 7.16 -4.18
N GLU A 89 6.31 7.62 -2.97
CA GLU A 89 7.51 7.16 -2.26
C GLU A 89 7.38 5.73 -1.76
N ASN A 90 8.53 5.05 -1.71
CA ASN A 90 8.68 3.78 -1.00
C ASN A 90 9.27 4.04 0.39
N TYR A 91 8.74 3.35 1.40
CA TYR A 91 9.04 3.60 2.79
C TYR A 91 9.79 2.45 3.45
N HIS A 92 10.70 2.75 4.36
CA HIS A 92 11.38 1.78 5.20
C HIS A 92 10.47 1.24 6.32
N VAL A 93 9.53 2.07 6.76
CA VAL A 93 8.58 1.71 7.81
C VAL A 93 7.22 2.32 7.51
N LEU A 94 6.18 1.48 7.52
CA LEU A 94 4.78 1.89 7.47
C LEU A 94 4.05 1.36 8.69
N VAL A 95 3.32 2.22 9.39
CA VAL A 95 2.49 1.85 10.55
C VAL A 95 1.08 2.35 10.31
N MET A 96 0.09 1.45 10.37
CA MET A 96 -1.27 1.77 9.97
C MET A 96 -2.31 1.19 10.92
N ASN A 97 -3.37 1.97 11.15
CA ASN A 97 -4.65 1.52 11.65
C ASN A 97 -5.73 1.92 10.63
N PRO A 98 -5.96 1.11 9.61
CA PRO A 98 -6.82 1.46 8.48
C PRO A 98 -8.29 1.46 8.88
N PRO A 99 -9.16 2.19 8.13
CA PRO A 99 -10.59 2.11 8.29
C PRO A 99 -11.12 0.72 7.90
N TYR A 100 -12.21 0.29 8.56
CA TYR A 100 -12.93 -0.95 8.26
C TYR A 100 -14.20 -0.62 7.48
N MET A 101 -14.22 -0.96 6.19
CA MET A 101 -15.37 -0.73 5.31
C MET A 101 -15.47 -1.85 4.28
N LYS A 102 -16.46 -2.72 4.45
CA LYS A 102 -16.75 -3.78 3.48
C LYS A 102 -17.08 -3.20 2.11
N SER A 103 -16.71 -3.91 1.06
CA SER A 103 -16.95 -3.49 -0.34
C SER A 103 -18.40 -3.09 -0.64
N GLY A 104 -19.39 -3.71 0.01
CA GLY A 104 -20.80 -3.36 -0.13
C GLY A 104 -21.20 -2.01 0.46
N ASN A 105 -20.34 -1.39 1.29
CA ASN A 105 -20.58 -0.09 1.91
C ASN A 105 -19.79 1.04 1.23
N MET A 106 -18.93 0.70 0.27
CA MET A 106 -18.17 1.68 -0.51
C MET A 106 -19.10 2.40 -1.49
N ASN A 107 -18.92 3.70 -1.67
CA ASN A 107 -19.60 4.44 -2.73
C ASN A 107 -19.11 3.99 -4.12
N SER A 108 -19.73 4.48 -5.18
CA SER A 108 -19.44 4.05 -6.54
C SER A 108 -18.02 4.38 -7.00
N VAL A 109 -17.48 5.54 -6.59
CA VAL A 109 -16.12 5.99 -6.92
C VAL A 109 -15.10 5.08 -6.26
N LEU A 110 -15.15 4.95 -4.95
CA LEU A 110 -14.25 4.11 -4.16
C LEU A 110 -14.34 2.64 -4.59
N SER A 111 -15.56 2.10 -4.77
CA SER A 111 -15.77 0.70 -5.16
C SER A 111 -15.18 0.38 -6.52
N LYS A 112 -15.33 1.29 -7.50
CA LYS A 112 -14.73 1.14 -8.82
C LYS A 112 -13.21 1.20 -8.72
N TYR A 113 -12.69 2.23 -8.08
CA TYR A 113 -11.25 2.43 -7.94
C TYR A 113 -10.54 1.25 -7.28
N VAL A 114 -11.09 0.74 -6.18
CA VAL A 114 -10.56 -0.41 -5.45
C VAL A 114 -10.54 -1.68 -6.31
N LYS A 115 -11.59 -1.92 -7.11
CA LYS A 115 -11.64 -3.07 -8.02
C LYS A 115 -10.60 -2.99 -9.13
N ASP A 116 -10.34 -1.78 -9.62
CA ASP A 116 -9.42 -1.56 -10.74
C ASP A 116 -7.95 -1.62 -10.29
N ASN A 117 -7.64 -1.21 -9.05
CA ASN A 117 -6.26 -1.05 -8.57
C ASN A 117 -5.85 -2.04 -7.46
N TYR A 118 -6.80 -2.63 -6.71
CA TYR A 118 -6.53 -3.46 -5.52
C TYR A 118 -7.35 -4.75 -5.54
N GLU A 119 -7.21 -5.55 -6.59
CA GLU A 119 -8.03 -6.75 -6.84
C GLU A 119 -8.01 -7.73 -5.67
N GLU A 120 -6.87 -7.94 -5.04
CA GLU A 120 -6.71 -8.91 -3.96
C GLU A 120 -7.23 -8.37 -2.61
N GLY A 121 -7.16 -7.05 -2.42
CA GLY A 121 -7.62 -6.35 -1.21
C GLY A 121 -9.07 -5.87 -1.26
N LYS A 122 -9.75 -5.97 -2.38
CA LYS A 122 -11.03 -5.30 -2.67
C LYS A 122 -12.22 -5.64 -1.75
N ALA A 123 -12.11 -6.67 -0.94
CA ALA A 123 -13.23 -7.15 -0.11
C ALA A 123 -13.54 -6.21 1.07
N ASP A 124 -12.53 -5.54 1.61
CA ASP A 124 -12.67 -4.57 2.69
C ASP A 124 -11.56 -3.51 2.60
N LEU A 125 -11.82 -2.30 3.05
CA LEU A 125 -10.87 -1.20 2.94
C LEU A 125 -9.57 -1.47 3.73
N PHE A 126 -9.65 -2.13 4.89
CA PHE A 126 -8.42 -2.50 5.62
C PHE A 126 -7.48 -3.41 4.80
N SER A 127 -8.03 -4.29 3.97
CA SER A 127 -7.25 -5.17 3.10
C SER A 127 -6.69 -4.46 1.87
N VAL A 128 -7.37 -3.41 1.39
CA VAL A 128 -6.81 -2.47 0.41
C VAL A 128 -5.56 -1.80 0.99
N PHE A 129 -5.62 -1.33 2.24
CA PHE A 129 -4.47 -0.76 2.92
C PHE A 129 -3.35 -1.78 3.19
N MET A 130 -3.67 -3.06 3.39
CA MET A 130 -2.64 -4.12 3.44
C MET A 130 -1.89 -4.20 2.11
N GLN A 131 -2.62 -4.33 1.00
CA GLN A 131 -2.03 -4.42 -0.35
C GLN A 131 -1.21 -3.17 -0.67
N MET A 132 -1.80 -1.98 -0.52
CA MET A 132 -1.12 -0.70 -0.74
C MET A 132 0.18 -0.59 0.09
N GLY A 133 0.11 -0.93 1.39
CA GLY A 133 1.27 -0.82 2.28
C GLY A 133 2.38 -1.78 1.90
N MET A 134 2.06 -3.00 1.48
CA MET A 134 3.02 -3.98 0.99
C MET A 134 3.75 -3.49 -0.27
N GLU A 135 3.01 -2.89 -1.21
CA GLU A 135 3.56 -2.38 -2.47
C GLU A 135 4.50 -1.18 -2.25
N ARG A 136 4.25 -0.36 -1.22
CA ARG A 136 5.03 0.85 -0.91
C ARG A 136 6.23 0.62 0.03
N LEU A 137 6.60 -0.61 0.32
CA LEU A 137 7.82 -0.88 1.08
C LEU A 137 9.05 -0.92 0.17
N VAL A 138 10.17 -0.35 0.64
CA VAL A 138 11.49 -0.67 0.10
C VAL A 138 11.85 -2.12 0.47
N ASP A 139 12.81 -2.71 -0.24
CA ASP A 139 13.37 -4.00 0.15
C ASP A 139 14.01 -3.90 1.54
N GLY A 140 13.73 -4.85 2.40
CA GLY A 140 14.08 -4.81 3.83
C GLY A 140 13.14 -3.92 4.68
N GLY A 141 12.19 -3.21 4.06
CA GLY A 141 11.22 -2.35 4.75
C GLY A 141 10.20 -3.16 5.56
N LYS A 142 9.63 -2.51 6.57
CA LYS A 142 8.70 -3.12 7.52
C LYS A 142 7.34 -2.44 7.51
N MET A 143 6.28 -3.24 7.59
CA MET A 143 4.92 -2.75 7.79
C MET A 143 4.35 -3.31 9.09
N ALA A 144 3.78 -2.44 9.91
CA ALA A 144 2.96 -2.80 11.06
C ALA A 144 1.52 -2.36 10.82
N GLN A 145 0.58 -3.26 11.06
CA GLN A 145 -0.84 -2.95 10.91
C GLN A 145 -1.68 -3.64 12.00
N ILE A 146 -2.69 -2.92 12.49
CA ILE A 146 -3.78 -3.50 13.28
C ILE A 146 -5.05 -3.47 12.44
N ASN A 147 -5.73 -4.61 12.30
CA ASN A 147 -6.91 -4.72 11.46
C ASN A 147 -7.86 -5.86 11.91
N MET A 148 -8.92 -6.08 11.15
CA MET A 148 -9.84 -7.21 11.41
C MET A 148 -9.16 -8.54 11.08
N GLN A 149 -9.30 -9.54 11.96
CA GLN A 149 -8.75 -10.89 11.77
C GLN A 149 -9.35 -11.67 10.60
N SER A 150 -10.45 -11.20 10.02
CA SER A 150 -11.19 -11.90 8.95
C SER A 150 -10.34 -12.27 7.73
N TRP A 151 -9.30 -11.49 7.42
CA TRP A 151 -8.38 -11.80 6.32
C TRP A 151 -7.65 -13.13 6.51
N MET A 152 -7.48 -13.58 7.75
CA MET A 152 -6.79 -14.85 8.05
C MET A 152 -7.59 -16.08 7.62
N PHE A 153 -8.94 -15.99 7.56
CA PHE A 153 -9.82 -17.14 7.49
C PHE A 153 -10.79 -17.13 6.31
N LEU A 154 -11.27 -15.96 5.87
CA LEU A 154 -12.30 -15.89 4.84
C LEU A 154 -11.72 -16.15 3.44
N SER A 155 -12.49 -16.85 2.59
CA SER A 155 -12.12 -17.15 1.20
C SER A 155 -11.97 -15.89 0.34
N SER A 156 -12.71 -14.81 0.65
CA SER A 156 -12.59 -13.54 -0.06
C SER A 156 -11.21 -12.88 0.05
N PHE A 157 -10.36 -13.32 0.97
CA PHE A 157 -8.98 -12.84 1.13
C PHE A 157 -7.93 -13.90 0.79
N GLU A 158 -8.32 -14.99 0.11
CA GLU A 158 -7.39 -16.09 -0.18
C GLU A 158 -6.20 -15.63 -1.02
N ASN A 159 -6.44 -14.91 -2.12
CA ASN A 159 -5.36 -14.38 -2.97
C ASN A 159 -4.46 -13.39 -2.22
N LEU A 160 -5.04 -12.52 -1.40
CA LEU A 160 -4.26 -11.61 -0.56
C LEU A 160 -3.36 -12.38 0.42
N ARG A 161 -3.88 -13.46 1.05
CA ARG A 161 -3.05 -14.33 1.93
C ARG A 161 -1.91 -15.00 1.18
N VAL A 162 -2.18 -15.48 -0.04
CA VAL A 162 -1.12 -16.07 -0.88
C VAL A 162 0.00 -15.07 -1.11
N ILE A 163 -0.31 -13.85 -1.54
CA ILE A 163 0.69 -12.79 -1.74
C ILE A 163 1.42 -12.47 -0.42
N PHE A 164 0.66 -12.31 0.66
CA PHE A 164 1.19 -11.98 1.97
C PHE A 164 2.18 -13.03 2.48
N LEU A 165 1.83 -14.31 2.38
CA LEU A 165 2.64 -15.41 2.90
C LEU A 165 3.83 -15.78 2.01
N HIS A 166 3.71 -15.55 0.69
CA HIS A 166 4.76 -15.91 -0.24
C HIS A 166 5.80 -14.82 -0.47
N ASN A 167 5.39 -13.55 -0.40
CA ASN A 167 6.26 -12.44 -0.77
C ASN A 167 6.79 -11.65 0.43
N TYR A 168 6.29 -11.92 1.64
CA TYR A 168 6.64 -11.16 2.84
C TYR A 168 6.94 -12.09 4.02
N ILE A 169 7.80 -11.64 4.91
CA ILE A 169 8.13 -12.34 6.16
C ILE A 169 7.28 -11.75 7.28
N ILE A 170 6.52 -12.58 7.98
CA ILE A 170 5.80 -12.15 9.19
C ILE A 170 6.79 -12.22 10.35
N ASP A 171 7.27 -11.07 10.83
CA ASP A 171 8.18 -11.02 11.98
C ASP A 171 7.47 -11.42 13.28
N ASN A 172 6.28 -10.86 13.49
CA ASN A 172 5.43 -11.23 14.60
C ASN A 172 3.97 -10.93 14.30
N MET A 173 3.09 -11.61 15.04
CA MET A 173 1.64 -11.48 14.88
C MET A 173 0.94 -11.66 16.21
N LEU A 174 0.06 -10.74 16.55
CA LEU A 174 -0.80 -10.76 17.71
C LEU A 174 -2.24 -11.09 17.26
N HIS A 175 -2.71 -12.27 17.57
CA HIS A 175 -4.12 -12.63 17.35
C HIS A 175 -4.92 -12.17 18.56
N LEU A 176 -5.42 -10.94 18.49
CA LEU A 176 -6.10 -10.26 19.58
C LEU A 176 -7.54 -10.76 19.78
N GLY A 177 -8.22 -11.13 18.71
CA GLY A 177 -9.61 -11.58 18.76
C GLY A 177 -10.60 -10.48 19.19
N PRO A 178 -11.70 -10.84 19.87
CA PRO A 178 -12.70 -9.88 20.36
C PRO A 178 -12.17 -9.06 21.54
N ARG A 179 -12.83 -7.93 21.83
CA ARG A 179 -12.53 -7.07 23.01
C ARG A 179 -11.08 -6.53 23.00
N THR A 180 -10.57 -6.21 21.84
CA THR A 180 -9.26 -5.55 21.69
C THR A 180 -9.31 -4.11 22.17
N PHE A 181 -10.44 -3.45 22.00
CA PHE A 181 -10.70 -2.07 22.40
C PHE A 181 -11.84 -2.08 23.42
N ASP A 182 -11.62 -1.51 24.61
CA ASP A 182 -12.60 -1.52 25.71
C ASP A 182 -13.85 -0.69 25.40
N GLU A 183 -13.74 0.30 24.49
CA GLU A 183 -14.81 1.22 24.08
C GLU A 183 -15.76 0.61 23.02
N LEU A 184 -15.33 -0.41 22.32
CA LEU A 184 -16.16 -1.07 21.31
C LEU A 184 -16.93 -2.21 21.97
N SER A 185 -18.27 -2.15 21.93
CA SER A 185 -19.14 -3.22 22.45
C SER A 185 -18.86 -4.57 21.76
N GLY A 186 -18.07 -5.26 22.26
CA GLY A 186 -17.24 -6.43 22.49
C GLY A 186 -17.26 -7.56 21.54
N GLU A 187 -18.22 -7.94 20.77
CA GLU A 187 -18.17 -9.23 20.04
C GLU A 187 -18.09 -9.12 18.52
N VAL A 188 -18.34 -7.94 17.99
CA VAL A 188 -18.50 -7.76 16.54
C VAL A 188 -17.17 -7.55 15.81
N VAL A 189 -16.19 -6.89 16.46
CA VAL A 189 -14.89 -6.60 15.86
C VAL A 189 -13.80 -7.45 16.50
N GLN A 190 -13.25 -8.37 15.74
CA GLN A 190 -12.13 -9.22 16.15
C GLN A 190 -10.88 -8.81 15.39
N ASN A 191 -9.81 -8.53 16.12
CA ASN A 191 -8.62 -7.92 15.58
C ASN A 191 -7.40 -8.85 15.58
N THR A 192 -6.49 -8.53 14.67
CA THR A 192 -5.11 -8.98 14.66
C THR A 192 -4.19 -7.79 14.46
N ALA A 193 -2.99 -7.86 15.02
CA ALA A 193 -1.92 -6.93 14.72
C ALA A 193 -0.69 -7.72 14.29
N PHE A 194 0.05 -7.21 13.31
CA PHE A 194 1.22 -7.90 12.79
C PHE A 194 2.31 -6.90 12.38
N VAL A 195 3.52 -7.40 12.33
CA VAL A 195 4.66 -6.76 11.69
C VAL A 195 5.17 -7.69 10.61
N LEU A 196 5.33 -7.18 9.40
CA LEU A 196 5.95 -7.90 8.30
C LEU A 196 7.19 -7.16 7.79
N THR A 197 8.08 -7.92 7.16
CA THR A 197 9.23 -7.40 6.42
C THR A 197 9.08 -7.78 4.95
N LYS A 198 9.31 -6.82 4.04
CA LYS A 198 9.53 -7.12 2.63
C LYS A 198 10.96 -7.66 2.50
N PRO A 199 11.18 -8.92 2.10
CA PRO A 199 12.52 -9.45 1.93
C PRO A 199 13.26 -8.67 0.84
N HIS A 200 14.58 -8.75 0.86
CA HIS A 200 15.38 -8.33 -0.30
C HIS A 200 15.04 -9.25 -1.46
N ASP A 201 14.83 -8.65 -2.64
CA ASP A 201 14.34 -9.35 -3.82
C ASP A 201 15.21 -10.56 -4.19
N PRO A 202 14.70 -11.79 -4.04
CA PRO A 202 15.44 -13.00 -4.41
C PRO A 202 15.48 -13.21 -5.94
N TYR A 203 14.69 -12.45 -6.73
CA TYR A 203 14.48 -12.68 -8.15
C TYR A 203 15.10 -11.62 -9.06
N GLY A 204 15.91 -10.69 -8.55
CA GLY A 204 16.66 -9.73 -9.36
C GLY A 204 15.82 -8.66 -10.03
N GLY A 205 14.73 -8.23 -9.42
CA GLY A 205 13.95 -7.06 -9.83
C GLY A 205 12.76 -7.34 -10.74
N ILE A 206 12.40 -8.61 -10.99
CA ILE A 206 11.15 -8.90 -11.71
C ILE A 206 9.95 -8.96 -10.75
N THR A 207 8.95 -8.16 -11.01
CA THR A 207 7.73 -8.09 -10.20
C THR A 207 6.76 -9.22 -10.56
N LEU A 208 5.84 -9.54 -9.62
CA LEU A 208 4.77 -10.52 -9.87
C LEU A 208 3.88 -10.11 -11.06
N ALA A 209 3.68 -8.81 -11.28
CA ALA A 209 2.93 -8.29 -12.41
C ALA A 209 3.66 -8.55 -13.74
N GLU A 210 4.98 -8.35 -13.76
CA GLU A 210 5.82 -8.66 -14.92
C GLU A 210 5.86 -10.16 -15.19
N ILE A 211 5.95 -11.00 -14.16
CA ILE A 211 5.83 -12.47 -14.31
C ILE A 211 4.46 -12.85 -14.90
N LYS A 212 3.36 -12.26 -14.43
CA LYS A 212 2.02 -12.51 -14.96
C LYS A 212 1.85 -12.05 -16.43
N ALA A 213 2.64 -11.08 -16.87
CA ALA A 213 2.65 -10.60 -18.26
C ALA A 213 3.47 -11.48 -19.22
N LEU A 214 4.31 -12.38 -18.69
CA LEU A 214 5.10 -13.32 -19.50
C LEU A 214 4.23 -14.39 -20.18
N PRO A 215 4.72 -15.01 -21.26
CA PRO A 215 4.11 -16.21 -21.81
C PRO A 215 3.93 -17.32 -20.77
N LYS A 216 2.87 -18.11 -20.85
CA LYS A 216 2.57 -19.15 -19.84
C LYS A 216 3.73 -20.12 -19.58
N SER A 217 4.51 -20.46 -20.61
CA SER A 217 5.71 -21.31 -20.48
C SER A 217 6.79 -20.70 -19.59
N GLU A 218 6.97 -19.38 -19.65
CA GLU A 218 7.93 -18.66 -18.82
C GLU A 218 7.40 -18.44 -17.41
N GLN A 219 6.09 -18.20 -17.25
CA GLN A 219 5.46 -18.14 -15.93
C GLN A 219 5.62 -19.45 -15.15
N GLU A 220 5.55 -20.60 -15.82
CA GLU A 220 5.77 -21.90 -15.17
C GLU A 220 7.21 -22.09 -14.70
N VAL A 221 8.20 -21.58 -15.44
CA VAL A 221 9.60 -21.60 -15.02
C VAL A 221 9.81 -20.76 -13.75
N TRP A 222 9.17 -19.58 -13.67
CA TRP A 222 9.22 -18.73 -12.48
C TRP A 222 8.50 -19.36 -11.29
N LYS A 223 7.35 -19.99 -11.51
CA LYS A 223 6.65 -20.75 -10.48
C LYS A 223 7.48 -21.90 -9.97
N GLN A 224 8.13 -22.66 -10.85
CA GLN A 224 8.97 -23.78 -10.47
C GLN A 224 10.20 -23.33 -9.70
N ARG A 225 10.87 -22.25 -10.12
CA ARG A 225 11.95 -21.62 -9.33
C ARG A 225 11.47 -21.20 -7.95
N PHE A 226 10.33 -20.55 -7.87
CA PHE A 226 9.73 -20.14 -6.61
C PHE A 226 9.45 -21.35 -5.70
N TYR A 227 8.91 -22.45 -6.25
CA TYR A 227 8.68 -23.68 -5.48
C TYR A 227 10.00 -24.36 -5.07
N GLU A 228 11.00 -24.42 -5.93
CA GLU A 228 12.30 -25.02 -5.65
C GLU A 228 13.07 -24.22 -4.57
N ASP A 229 13.01 -22.90 -4.62
CA ASP A 229 13.66 -22.05 -3.61
C ASP A 229 12.88 -22.08 -2.28
N THR A 230 11.53 -22.12 -2.34
CA THR A 230 10.71 -22.28 -1.14
C THR A 230 10.75 -23.69 -0.56
N GLU A 231 10.88 -24.77 -1.36
CA GLU A 231 11.05 -26.12 -0.81
C GLU A 231 12.36 -26.27 -0.04
N LYS A 232 13.44 -25.62 -0.49
CA LYS A 232 14.72 -25.62 0.25
C LYS A 232 14.62 -24.90 1.58
N ASP A 233 13.82 -23.82 1.64
CA ASP A 233 13.59 -23.05 2.86
C ASP A 233 12.43 -23.60 3.70
N MET A 234 11.50 -24.35 3.08
CA MET A 234 10.33 -24.94 3.76
C MET A 234 10.65 -26.14 4.66
N ASP A 235 11.78 -26.81 4.48
CA ASP A 235 12.23 -27.89 5.39
C ASP A 235 12.56 -27.35 6.80
N GLU A 236 12.75 -26.05 6.95
CA GLU A 236 13.02 -25.40 8.25
C GLU A 236 11.90 -24.49 8.74
N SER A 237 10.86 -24.22 7.95
CA SER A 237 9.82 -23.28 8.36
C SER A 237 8.47 -23.53 7.73
N PHE A 238 7.55 -23.95 8.56
CA PHE A 238 6.15 -23.96 8.22
C PHE A 238 5.70 -22.55 7.78
N LEU A 239 5.19 -22.41 6.53
CA LEU A 239 4.69 -21.18 5.94
C LEU A 239 5.72 -20.08 5.63
N GLY A 240 6.96 -20.40 5.30
CA GLY A 240 7.92 -19.38 4.86
C GLY A 240 8.27 -18.33 5.92
N ASN A 241 7.93 -18.56 7.18
CA ASN A 241 8.22 -17.65 8.28
C ASN A 241 8.94 -18.34 9.44
N PRO A 242 10.25 -18.69 9.28
CA PRO A 242 11.01 -19.43 10.29
C PRO A 242 11.26 -18.66 11.59
N LYS A 243 11.04 -17.34 11.58
CA LYS A 243 11.39 -16.46 12.71
C LYS A 243 10.20 -15.72 13.32
N GLY A 244 9.00 -15.90 12.75
CA GLY A 244 7.80 -15.20 13.23
C GLY A 244 7.32 -15.68 14.58
N ILE A 245 7.01 -14.75 15.46
CA ILE A 245 6.43 -15.02 16.77
C ILE A 245 4.94 -14.76 16.67
N TYR A 246 4.16 -15.79 16.96
CA TYR A 246 2.71 -15.69 17.00
C TYR A 246 2.19 -15.72 18.44
N TYR A 247 1.49 -14.68 18.84
CA TYR A 247 0.85 -14.57 20.15
C TYR A 247 -0.66 -14.73 20.02
N ARG A 248 -1.22 -15.75 20.68
CA ARG A 248 -2.65 -15.96 20.74
C ARG A 248 -3.23 -15.32 22.01
N LEU A 249 -3.91 -14.18 21.86
CA LEU A 249 -4.43 -13.37 22.95
C LEU A 249 -5.97 -13.31 22.98
N VAL A 250 -6.64 -14.19 22.24
CA VAL A 250 -8.09 -14.20 22.07
C VAL A 250 -8.86 -14.50 23.35
N ASP A 251 -8.24 -15.20 24.27
CA ASP A 251 -8.87 -15.63 25.54
C ASP A 251 -8.92 -14.51 26.59
N GLY A 252 -8.23 -13.40 26.39
CA GLY A 252 -8.28 -12.23 27.27
C GLY A 252 -9.64 -11.53 27.22
N LYS A 253 -10.21 -11.27 28.38
CA LYS A 253 -11.56 -10.72 28.56
C LYS A 253 -11.65 -9.23 28.22
N ASN A 254 -10.53 -8.53 28.29
CA ASN A 254 -10.39 -7.09 28.03
C ASN A 254 -8.95 -6.76 27.64
N CYS A 255 -8.65 -5.50 27.36
CA CYS A 255 -7.31 -5.05 26.96
C CYS A 255 -6.24 -5.31 28.04
N ALA A 256 -6.57 -5.15 29.32
CA ALA A 256 -5.64 -5.39 30.43
C ALA A 256 -5.27 -6.87 30.54
N ASP A 257 -6.25 -7.79 30.43
CA ASP A 257 -6.01 -9.23 30.42
C ASP A 257 -5.13 -9.65 29.25
N LYS A 258 -5.38 -9.11 28.05
CA LYS A 258 -4.56 -9.38 26.86
C LYS A 258 -3.12 -8.92 27.03
N LYS A 259 -2.92 -7.75 27.65
CA LYS A 259 -1.58 -7.25 28.00
C LYS A 259 -0.86 -8.19 28.95
N GLN A 260 -1.55 -8.74 29.96
CA GLN A 260 -0.95 -9.72 30.87
C GLN A 260 -0.58 -11.02 30.16
N LEU A 261 -1.47 -11.56 29.31
CA LEU A 261 -1.18 -12.74 28.49
C LEU A 261 0.01 -12.55 27.55
N PHE A 262 0.23 -11.32 27.09
CA PHE A 262 1.38 -11.00 26.24
C PHE A 262 2.69 -10.92 27.02
N LEU A 263 2.65 -10.50 28.30
CA LEU A 263 3.80 -10.33 29.16
C LEU A 263 4.22 -11.61 29.93
N ALA A 264 3.35 -12.63 29.92
CA ALA A 264 3.59 -13.93 30.57
C ALA A 264 4.41 -14.84 29.66
#